data_1de7091c63f6932d8285c30d5ce6a158
#
_entry.id   1de7091c63f6932d8285c30d5ce6a158
#
_cell.length_a   1.000
_cell.length_b   1.000
_cell.length_c   1.000
_cell.angle_alpha   90.00
_cell.angle_beta   90.00
_cell.angle_gamma   90.00
#
_symmetry.space_group_name_H-M   'P 1'
#
loop_
_entity.id
_entity.type
_entity.pdbx_description
1 polymer ?
#
loop_
_entity_poly.entity_id
_entity_poly.type
_entity_poly.pdbx_seq_one_letter_code
_entity_poly.pdbx_strand_id
1 'polypeptide(L)'
;MRKLLALATAGLLTFGLVGCGASNTSTITVVSREDGSGTRGAFVELFGIEEKDADGNKVDKTIDDAEITSSTSVMLQSISENENAIGYVSLGSMDESLAKAAKIDGVEATVENIKSGEYKVARPFNIATSKNVSDVTTDFISFIMSEEGQKVVEEAGYISQGNEGAYEKSDVSGKIVIAGSSSVTPVMEKLKEAYTKINTNVTIELQQNDSTTGMNSVIEGVCDIGMASRELKDSELEAGLEPMVIAMDGIAVIINKENEKDSLSSETVKAIYTGEVTDWTEVE
;
A
#
# COMPACT_ATOMS: atom_id res chain seq x y z
N MET A 1 -52.26 -34.87 -65.41
CA MET A 1 -52.91 -33.57 -65.50
C MET A 1 -53.10 -33.02 -64.13
N ARG A 2 -52.50 -31.96 -63.79
CA ARG A 2 -52.59 -30.96 -62.74
C ARG A 2 -51.20 -30.64 -62.21
N LYS A 3 -50.67 -29.58 -62.75
CA LYS A 3 -49.40 -28.93 -62.27
C LYS A 3 -49.72 -28.17 -60.98
N LEU A 4 -48.97 -28.39 -59.91
CA LEU A 4 -48.97 -27.57 -58.73
C LEU A 4 -47.70 -26.75 -58.74
N LEU A 5 -47.86 -25.45 -58.85
CA LEU A 5 -46.85 -24.42 -58.70
C LEU A 5 -46.53 -24.27 -57.14
N ALA A 6 -45.33 -24.47 -56.75
CA ALA A 6 -44.88 -24.11 -55.42
C ALA A 6 -44.19 -22.74 -55.50
N LEU A 7 -44.80 -21.73 -54.85
CA LEU A 7 -44.21 -20.41 -54.60
C LEU A 7 -43.21 -20.56 -53.43
N ALA A 8 -41.94 -20.30 -53.70
CA ALA A 8 -40.93 -20.14 -52.69
C ALA A 8 -40.88 -18.69 -52.25
N THR A 9 -41.37 -18.39 -51.07
CA THR A 9 -41.16 -17.08 -50.39
C THR A 9 -39.80 -17.09 -49.69
N ALA A 10 -38.83 -16.35 -50.26
CA ALA A 10 -37.56 -16.07 -49.62
C ALA A 10 -37.77 -15.01 -48.53
N GLY A 11 -37.76 -15.44 -47.26
CA GLY A 11 -37.71 -14.54 -46.11
C GLY A 11 -36.28 -14.06 -45.90
N LEU A 12 -36.01 -12.78 -46.16
CA LEU A 12 -34.80 -12.10 -45.75
C LEU A 12 -34.80 -11.96 -44.19
N LEU A 13 -34.05 -12.80 -43.50
CA LEU A 13 -33.68 -12.58 -42.10
C LEU A 13 -32.55 -11.55 -42.07
N THR A 14 -32.88 -10.30 -41.82
CA THR A 14 -31.92 -9.28 -41.44
C THR A 14 -31.47 -9.58 -40.02
N PHE A 15 -30.31 -10.21 -39.87
CA PHE A 15 -29.57 -10.23 -38.61
C PHE A 15 -29.12 -8.81 -38.31
N GLY A 16 -29.86 -8.12 -37.43
CA GLY A 16 -29.37 -6.93 -36.78
C GLY A 16 -28.14 -7.31 -35.93
N LEU A 17 -26.97 -6.91 -36.39
CA LEU A 17 -25.80 -6.80 -35.52
C LEU A 17 -26.15 -5.77 -34.45
N VAL A 18 -26.61 -6.24 -33.28
CA VAL A 18 -26.52 -5.46 -32.07
C VAL A 18 -25.04 -5.40 -31.76
N GLY A 19 -24.38 -4.34 -32.22
CA GLY A 19 -23.06 -3.98 -31.73
C GLY A 19 -23.20 -3.78 -30.21
N CYS A 20 -22.63 -4.66 -29.42
CA CYS A 20 -22.22 -4.31 -28.09
C CYS A 20 -21.24 -3.14 -28.24
N GLY A 21 -21.75 -1.92 -28.22
CA GLY A 21 -20.93 -0.77 -27.92
C GLY A 21 -20.37 -1.03 -26.52
N ALA A 22 -19.06 -1.21 -26.43
CA ALA A 22 -18.39 -1.00 -25.17
C ALA A 22 -18.79 0.41 -24.75
N SER A 23 -19.68 0.53 -23.77
CA SER A 23 -19.87 1.79 -23.08
C SER A 23 -18.54 2.05 -22.39
N ASN A 24 -17.72 2.95 -22.94
CA ASN A 24 -16.65 3.58 -22.17
C ASN A 24 -17.36 4.29 -21.02
N THR A 25 -17.53 3.56 -19.92
CA THR A 25 -18.02 4.19 -18.70
C THR A 25 -16.80 4.87 -18.11
N SER A 26 -16.87 6.20 -17.98
CA SER A 26 -15.87 6.99 -17.27
C SER A 26 -16.04 6.92 -15.75
N THR A 27 -16.92 6.05 -15.26
CA THR A 27 -17.21 5.85 -13.85
C THR A 27 -15.96 5.37 -13.10
N ILE A 28 -15.58 6.10 -12.07
CA ILE A 28 -14.40 5.79 -11.26
C ILE A 28 -14.63 4.53 -10.45
N THR A 29 -13.68 3.61 -10.48
CA THR A 29 -13.61 2.46 -9.58
C THR A 29 -12.64 2.79 -8.46
N VAL A 30 -13.16 3.00 -7.26
CA VAL A 30 -12.34 3.25 -6.08
C VAL A 30 -11.81 1.92 -5.54
N VAL A 31 -10.49 1.80 -5.45
CA VAL A 31 -9.83 0.63 -4.88
C VAL A 31 -9.17 1.04 -3.56
N SER A 32 -9.48 0.32 -2.49
CA SER A 32 -8.96 0.57 -1.16
C SER A 32 -8.29 -0.68 -0.58
N ARG A 33 -7.76 -0.56 0.62
CA ARG A 33 -7.11 -1.65 1.33
C ARG A 33 -8.01 -2.14 2.47
N GLU A 34 -7.70 -3.32 2.97
CA GLU A 34 -8.31 -3.96 4.13
C GLU A 34 -8.23 -3.10 5.40
N ASP A 35 -9.14 -3.28 6.34
CA ASP A 35 -9.25 -2.44 7.55
C ASP A 35 -7.99 -2.44 8.44
N GLY A 36 -7.25 -3.52 8.50
CA GLY A 36 -6.00 -3.60 9.26
C GLY A 36 -4.81 -2.90 8.61
N SER A 37 -4.96 -2.45 7.35
CA SER A 37 -3.88 -1.84 6.58
C SER A 37 -3.42 -0.51 7.16
N GLY A 38 -2.13 -0.42 7.50
CA GLY A 38 -1.52 0.84 7.92
C GLY A 38 -1.46 1.86 6.79
N THR A 39 -1.33 1.42 5.53
CA THR A 39 -1.37 2.33 4.37
C THR A 39 -2.76 2.96 4.21
N ARG A 40 -3.85 2.19 4.39
CA ARG A 40 -5.20 2.74 4.40
C ARG A 40 -5.36 3.77 5.52
N GLY A 41 -4.97 3.42 6.75
CA GLY A 41 -5.07 4.34 7.87
C GLY A 41 -4.35 5.66 7.63
N ALA A 42 -3.10 5.62 7.16
CA ALA A 42 -2.34 6.82 6.83
C ALA A 42 -2.95 7.60 5.64
N PHE A 43 -3.42 6.89 4.61
CA PHE A 43 -4.04 7.51 3.44
C PHE A 43 -5.31 8.30 3.81
N VAL A 44 -6.24 7.67 4.53
CA VAL A 44 -7.51 8.34 4.90
C VAL A 44 -7.29 9.52 5.85
N GLU A 45 -6.28 9.45 6.72
CA GLU A 45 -5.90 10.55 7.60
C GLU A 45 -5.29 11.72 6.81
N LEU A 46 -4.29 11.43 5.95
CA LEU A 46 -3.55 12.46 5.20
C LEU A 46 -4.42 13.20 4.17
N PHE A 47 -5.39 12.53 3.57
CA PHE A 47 -6.34 13.16 2.66
C PHE A 47 -7.59 13.69 3.35
N GLY A 48 -7.72 13.54 4.67
CA GLY A 48 -8.89 14.00 5.43
C GLY A 48 -10.18 13.26 5.06
N ILE A 49 -10.06 12.00 4.61
CA ILE A 49 -11.18 11.08 4.36
C ILE A 49 -11.71 10.55 5.69
N GLU A 50 -10.85 10.45 6.70
CA GLU A 50 -11.22 10.13 8.07
C GLU A 50 -11.83 11.36 8.76
N GLU A 51 -13.00 11.21 9.33
CA GLU A 51 -13.70 12.26 10.07
C GLU A 51 -13.98 11.82 11.51
N LYS A 52 -14.18 12.79 12.41
CA LYS A 52 -14.61 12.49 13.77
C LYS A 52 -16.14 12.47 13.84
N ASP A 53 -16.69 11.40 14.42
CA ASP A 53 -18.11 11.33 14.75
C ASP A 53 -18.50 12.25 15.94
N ALA A 54 -19.78 12.24 16.32
CA ALA A 54 -20.28 13.06 17.42
C ALA A 54 -19.66 12.69 18.78
N ASP A 55 -19.14 11.48 18.93
CA ASP A 55 -18.48 10.97 20.14
C ASP A 55 -16.96 11.18 20.10
N GLY A 56 -16.43 11.72 18.98
CA GLY A 56 -15.01 12.02 18.76
C GLY A 56 -14.21 10.84 18.22
N ASN A 57 -14.86 9.73 17.86
CA ASN A 57 -14.19 8.59 17.24
C ASN A 57 -13.85 8.89 15.79
N LYS A 58 -12.71 8.40 15.35
CA LYS A 58 -12.27 8.45 13.95
C LYS A 58 -13.08 7.47 13.12
N VAL A 59 -13.69 7.94 12.03
CA VAL A 59 -14.53 7.17 11.11
C VAL A 59 -14.00 7.37 9.69
N ASP A 60 -13.55 6.29 9.08
CA ASP A 60 -13.19 6.26 7.66
C ASP A 60 -14.45 6.42 6.80
N LYS A 61 -14.45 7.42 5.93
CA LYS A 61 -15.56 7.76 5.03
C LYS A 61 -15.36 7.23 3.61
N THR A 62 -14.41 6.34 3.41
CA THR A 62 -14.30 5.64 2.12
C THR A 62 -15.64 5.01 1.75
N ILE A 63 -16.06 5.18 0.49
CA ILE A 63 -17.33 4.64 -0.01
C ILE A 63 -17.47 3.14 0.24
N ASP A 64 -18.68 2.69 0.54
CA ASP A 64 -18.96 1.29 0.91
C ASP A 64 -18.76 0.30 -0.25
N ASP A 65 -18.86 0.76 -1.50
CA ASP A 65 -18.69 -0.05 -2.71
C ASP A 65 -17.24 -0.03 -3.25
N ALA A 66 -16.29 0.53 -2.50
CA ALA A 66 -14.88 0.45 -2.85
C ALA A 66 -14.42 -1.01 -2.94
N GLU A 67 -13.66 -1.34 -3.98
CA GLU A 67 -12.99 -2.63 -4.11
C GLU A 67 -11.91 -2.77 -3.04
N ILE A 68 -11.98 -3.82 -2.23
CA ILE A 68 -11.03 -4.02 -1.11
C ILE A 68 -9.96 -5.03 -1.49
N THR A 69 -8.71 -4.61 -1.40
CA THR A 69 -7.53 -5.43 -1.66
C THR A 69 -6.78 -5.78 -0.37
N SER A 70 -6.20 -6.97 -0.31
CA SER A 70 -5.54 -7.51 0.88
C SER A 70 -4.02 -7.30 0.92
N SER A 71 -3.44 -6.66 -0.09
CA SER A 71 -1.98 -6.39 -0.14
C SER A 71 -1.62 -5.32 -1.17
N THR A 72 -0.39 -4.81 -1.08
CA THR A 72 0.18 -3.85 -2.04
C THR A 72 0.21 -4.41 -3.47
N SER A 73 0.59 -5.69 -3.64
CA SER A 73 0.65 -6.33 -4.96
C SER A 73 -0.72 -6.53 -5.58
N VAL A 74 -1.74 -6.89 -4.79
CA VAL A 74 -3.13 -7.01 -5.27
C VAL A 74 -3.67 -5.64 -5.68
N MET A 75 -3.37 -4.57 -4.92
CA MET A 75 -3.72 -3.20 -5.30
C MET A 75 -3.16 -2.83 -6.69
N LEU A 76 -1.86 -3.04 -6.91
CA LEU A 76 -1.23 -2.76 -8.21
C LEU A 76 -1.88 -3.56 -9.35
N GLN A 77 -2.21 -4.82 -9.10
CA GLN A 77 -2.87 -5.67 -10.08
C GLN A 77 -4.28 -5.15 -10.41
N SER A 78 -5.10 -4.83 -9.39
CA SER A 78 -6.46 -4.27 -9.61
C SER A 78 -6.40 -2.98 -10.44
N ILE A 79 -5.45 -2.08 -10.15
CA ILE A 79 -5.29 -0.86 -10.94
C ILE A 79 -4.87 -1.16 -12.38
N SER A 80 -3.98 -2.14 -12.60
CA SER A 80 -3.51 -2.48 -13.95
C SER A 80 -4.61 -3.08 -14.84
N GLU A 81 -5.59 -3.74 -14.24
CA GLU A 81 -6.66 -4.44 -14.96
C GLU A 81 -7.90 -3.57 -15.23
N ASN A 82 -7.99 -2.37 -14.65
CA ASN A 82 -9.15 -1.49 -14.78
C ASN A 82 -8.72 -0.04 -15.12
N GLU A 83 -9.02 0.39 -16.35
CA GLU A 83 -8.67 1.73 -16.87
C GLU A 83 -9.28 2.89 -16.05
N ASN A 84 -10.38 2.64 -15.34
CA ASN A 84 -11.07 3.64 -14.52
C ASN A 84 -10.73 3.56 -13.04
N ALA A 85 -9.80 2.69 -12.64
CA ALA A 85 -9.47 2.49 -11.25
C ALA A 85 -8.51 3.57 -10.70
N ILE A 86 -8.75 3.93 -9.44
CA ILE A 86 -7.86 4.73 -8.60
C ILE A 86 -7.55 3.96 -7.32
N GLY A 87 -6.30 3.99 -6.88
CA GLY A 87 -5.83 3.35 -5.66
C GLY A 87 -4.63 4.06 -5.07
N TYR A 88 -3.96 3.41 -4.13
CA TYR A 88 -2.76 3.95 -3.49
C TYR A 88 -1.81 2.85 -3.04
N VAL A 89 -0.52 3.14 -3.11
CA VAL A 89 0.54 2.21 -2.67
C VAL A 89 1.69 2.96 -1.99
N SER A 90 2.52 2.20 -1.29
CA SER A 90 3.85 2.65 -0.88
C SER A 90 4.68 3.06 -2.10
N LEU A 91 5.33 4.23 -2.06
CA LEU A 91 6.18 4.71 -3.14
C LEU A 91 7.31 3.72 -3.45
N GLY A 92 7.98 3.18 -2.42
CA GLY A 92 9.04 2.20 -2.59
C GLY A 92 8.57 0.83 -3.14
N SER A 93 7.24 0.62 -3.23
CA SER A 93 6.64 -0.58 -3.83
C SER A 93 6.01 -0.30 -5.20
N MET A 94 6.16 0.92 -5.72
CA MET A 94 5.59 1.30 -7.01
C MET A 94 6.18 0.45 -8.15
N ASP A 95 5.31 -0.02 -9.04
CA ASP A 95 5.68 -0.70 -10.27
C ASP A 95 5.07 0.05 -11.47
N GLU A 96 5.90 0.85 -12.14
CA GLU A 96 5.48 1.64 -13.30
C GLU A 96 5.06 0.80 -14.50
N SER A 97 5.35 -0.51 -14.49
CA SER A 97 4.84 -1.42 -15.52
C SER A 97 3.35 -1.72 -15.36
N LEU A 98 2.81 -1.61 -14.12
CA LEU A 98 1.43 -1.94 -13.76
C LEU A 98 0.53 -0.70 -13.65
N ALA A 99 1.04 0.40 -13.10
CA ALA A 99 0.26 1.61 -12.84
C ALA A 99 1.11 2.86 -13.01
N LYS A 100 0.49 4.04 -13.05
CA LYS A 100 1.20 5.32 -12.95
C LYS A 100 0.80 6.07 -11.68
N ALA A 101 1.76 6.79 -11.08
CA ALA A 101 1.50 7.67 -9.96
C ALA A 101 0.98 9.02 -10.46
N ALA A 102 -0.15 9.47 -9.95
CA ALA A 102 -0.64 10.82 -10.20
C ALA A 102 0.14 11.83 -9.33
N LYS A 103 0.41 13.00 -9.88
CA LYS A 103 0.88 14.14 -9.09
C LYS A 103 -0.22 14.57 -8.12
N ILE A 104 0.14 14.93 -6.91
CA ILE A 104 -0.80 15.48 -5.93
C ILE A 104 -0.49 16.96 -5.73
N ASP A 105 -1.49 17.80 -5.94
CA ASP A 105 -1.35 19.26 -5.91
C ASP A 105 -0.21 19.78 -6.81
N GLY A 106 -0.01 19.09 -7.95
CA GLY A 106 1.03 19.39 -8.94
C GLY A 106 2.42 18.83 -8.57
N VAL A 107 2.59 18.15 -7.43
CA VAL A 107 3.87 17.62 -6.95
C VAL A 107 3.95 16.11 -7.20
N GLU A 108 5.07 15.65 -7.74
CA GLU A 108 5.35 14.23 -7.97
C GLU A 108 5.72 13.52 -6.66
N ALA A 109 5.23 12.28 -6.52
CA ALA A 109 5.63 11.38 -5.43
C ALA A 109 7.06 10.87 -5.68
N THR A 110 8.06 11.60 -5.19
CA THR A 110 9.49 11.22 -5.25
C THR A 110 10.14 11.32 -3.88
N VAL A 111 11.22 10.57 -3.68
CA VAL A 111 12.01 10.63 -2.44
C VAL A 111 12.49 12.06 -2.16
N GLU A 112 12.91 12.79 -3.19
CA GLU A 112 13.37 14.17 -3.09
C GLU A 112 12.26 15.11 -2.62
N ASN A 113 11.07 15.01 -3.22
CA ASN A 113 9.93 15.86 -2.88
C ASN A 113 9.37 15.56 -1.49
N ILE A 114 9.49 14.32 -1.02
CA ILE A 114 9.13 13.96 0.36
C ILE A 114 10.16 14.52 1.34
N LYS A 115 11.47 14.38 1.06
CA LYS A 115 12.55 14.94 1.89
C LYS A 115 12.48 16.46 1.99
N SER A 116 12.11 17.16 0.92
CA SER A 116 11.94 18.62 0.92
C SER A 116 10.65 19.08 1.62
N GLY A 117 9.68 18.16 1.83
CA GLY A 117 8.34 18.47 2.36
C GLY A 117 7.39 19.05 1.31
N GLU A 118 7.76 19.07 0.02
CA GLU A 118 6.86 19.47 -1.07
C GLU A 118 5.75 18.43 -1.28
N TYR A 119 6.10 17.13 -1.30
CA TYR A 119 5.12 16.04 -1.30
C TYR A 119 4.78 15.65 0.12
N LYS A 120 3.53 15.91 0.54
CA LYS A 120 3.10 15.79 1.94
C LYS A 120 2.51 14.43 2.31
N VAL A 121 2.23 13.58 1.31
CA VAL A 121 1.58 12.28 1.54
C VAL A 121 2.65 11.26 1.88
N ALA A 122 3.15 11.32 3.10
CA ALA A 122 4.21 10.46 3.63
C ALA A 122 3.91 10.00 5.05
N ARG A 123 4.48 8.86 5.42
CA ARG A 123 4.28 8.23 6.73
C ARG A 123 5.51 7.46 7.19
N PRO A 124 5.64 7.18 8.50
CA PRO A 124 6.70 6.31 8.98
C PRO A 124 6.43 4.84 8.66
N PHE A 125 7.51 4.11 8.42
CA PHE A 125 7.56 2.67 8.57
C PHE A 125 8.11 2.34 9.94
N ASN A 126 7.27 1.72 10.75
CA ASN A 126 7.61 1.31 12.10
C ASN A 126 7.84 -0.20 12.17
N ILE A 127 8.81 -0.59 12.95
CA ILE A 127 8.81 -1.89 13.61
C ILE A 127 8.40 -1.71 15.07
N ALA A 128 7.87 -2.77 15.67
CA ALA A 128 7.56 -2.77 17.09
C ALA A 128 7.94 -4.11 17.71
N THR A 129 8.38 -4.07 18.96
CA THR A 129 8.71 -5.25 19.76
C THR A 129 7.98 -5.19 21.10
N SER A 130 7.98 -6.32 21.83
CA SER A 130 7.66 -6.32 23.24
C SER A 130 8.87 -5.81 24.06
N LYS A 131 8.68 -5.54 25.36
CA LYS A 131 9.78 -5.15 26.27
C LYS A 131 10.87 -6.21 26.43
N ASN A 132 10.55 -7.48 26.23
CA ASN A 132 11.49 -8.59 26.41
C ASN A 132 11.96 -9.07 25.03
N VAL A 133 12.99 -8.44 24.51
CA VAL A 133 13.56 -8.74 23.19
C VAL A 133 14.73 -9.71 23.35
N SER A 134 14.83 -10.71 22.49
CA SER A 134 15.98 -11.63 22.48
C SER A 134 17.25 -10.94 21.97
N ASP A 135 18.44 -11.44 22.37
CA ASP A 135 19.71 -10.89 21.92
C ASP A 135 19.82 -10.91 20.38
N VAL A 136 19.33 -11.96 19.72
CA VAL A 136 19.37 -12.07 18.26
C VAL A 136 18.43 -11.07 17.59
N THR A 137 17.28 -10.77 18.19
CA THR A 137 16.35 -9.75 17.70
C THR A 137 16.92 -8.34 17.91
N THR A 138 17.52 -8.08 19.06
CA THR A 138 18.21 -6.81 19.36
C THR A 138 19.34 -6.55 18.37
N ASP A 139 20.15 -7.57 18.07
CA ASP A 139 21.24 -7.47 17.11
C ASP A 139 20.75 -7.15 15.68
N PHE A 140 19.64 -7.78 15.25
CA PHE A 140 19.03 -7.45 13.95
C PHE A 140 18.49 -6.02 13.91
N ILE A 141 17.87 -5.54 15.00
CA ILE A 141 17.40 -4.14 15.09
C ILE A 141 18.60 -3.18 15.03
N SER A 142 19.70 -3.48 15.71
CA SER A 142 20.94 -2.70 15.64
C SER A 142 21.50 -2.66 14.22
N PHE A 143 21.43 -3.78 13.47
CA PHE A 143 21.79 -3.79 12.05
C PHE A 143 20.86 -2.89 11.23
N ILE A 144 19.53 -2.95 11.43
CA ILE A 144 18.58 -2.10 10.70
C ILE A 144 18.92 -0.61 10.87
N MET A 145 19.27 -0.20 12.09
CA MET A 145 19.58 1.19 12.42
C MET A 145 21.04 1.57 12.18
N SER A 146 21.89 0.66 11.76
CA SER A 146 23.29 0.93 11.42
C SER A 146 23.44 1.68 10.07
N GLU A 147 24.66 2.14 9.79
CA GLU A 147 25.02 2.73 8.49
C GLU A 147 24.72 1.77 7.34
N GLU A 148 25.06 0.47 7.48
CA GLU A 148 24.82 -0.56 6.48
C GLU A 148 23.33 -0.84 6.28
N GLY A 149 22.56 -0.93 7.36
CA GLY A 149 21.12 -1.16 7.30
C GLY A 149 20.37 0.03 6.70
N GLN A 150 20.70 1.25 7.10
CA GLN A 150 20.07 2.45 6.56
C GLN A 150 20.46 2.71 5.10
N LYS A 151 21.63 2.27 4.66
CA LYS A 151 22.00 2.25 3.24
C LYS A 151 21.11 1.29 2.44
N VAL A 152 20.78 0.11 2.98
CA VAL A 152 19.82 -0.83 2.36
C VAL A 152 18.45 -0.18 2.23
N VAL A 153 18.00 0.59 3.24
CA VAL A 153 16.73 1.35 3.20
C VAL A 153 16.73 2.35 2.04
N GLU A 154 17.81 3.13 1.87
CA GLU A 154 17.94 4.11 0.77
C GLU A 154 18.02 3.45 -0.62
N GLU A 155 18.81 2.38 -0.76
CA GLU A 155 18.90 1.60 -2.00
C GLU A 155 17.58 0.91 -2.37
N ALA A 156 16.72 0.69 -1.39
CA ALA A 156 15.36 0.19 -1.58
C ALA A 156 14.34 1.25 -2.02
N GLY A 157 14.75 2.54 -2.10
CA GLY A 157 13.88 3.64 -2.52
C GLY A 157 13.09 4.29 -1.39
N TYR A 158 13.47 4.05 -0.12
CA TYR A 158 12.85 4.67 1.05
C TYR A 158 13.75 5.76 1.64
N ILE A 159 13.23 6.51 2.58
CA ILE A 159 13.95 7.60 3.23
C ILE A 159 14.48 7.11 4.57
N SER A 160 15.82 7.10 4.71
CA SER A 160 16.47 6.69 5.95
C SER A 160 16.19 7.68 7.10
N GLN A 161 16.27 7.17 8.33
CA GLN A 161 16.08 7.95 9.56
C GLN A 161 17.40 8.41 10.19
N GLY A 162 18.48 8.39 9.42
CA GLY A 162 19.85 8.47 9.94
C GLY A 162 20.33 7.11 10.37
N ASN A 163 21.49 7.05 11.00
CA ASN A 163 22.05 5.80 11.49
C ASN A 163 22.75 5.97 12.84
N GLU A 164 22.98 4.86 13.54
CA GLU A 164 23.65 4.81 14.84
C GLU A 164 25.15 4.47 14.71
N GLY A 165 25.72 4.55 13.52
CA GLY A 165 27.09 4.21 13.18
C GLY A 165 27.21 2.87 12.47
N ALA A 166 28.46 2.41 12.28
CA ALA A 166 28.73 1.15 11.60
C ALA A 166 28.21 -0.06 12.41
N TYR A 167 27.68 -1.08 11.72
CA TYR A 167 27.22 -2.29 12.37
C TYR A 167 28.40 -3.11 12.94
N GLU A 168 28.35 -3.36 14.23
CA GLU A 168 29.30 -4.25 14.89
C GLU A 168 28.72 -5.67 14.96
N LYS A 169 29.29 -6.58 14.14
CA LYS A 169 28.86 -7.98 14.13
C LYS A 169 29.03 -8.64 15.48
N SER A 170 27.98 -9.28 15.97
CA SER A 170 27.97 -10.10 17.18
C SER A 170 27.90 -11.62 16.88
N ASP A 171 28.24 -12.45 17.85
CA ASP A 171 28.15 -13.92 17.74
C ASP A 171 26.77 -14.44 18.18
N VAL A 172 25.70 -13.83 17.69
CA VAL A 172 24.32 -14.29 17.96
C VAL A 172 23.90 -15.42 17.04
N SER A 173 22.99 -16.23 17.51
CA SER A 173 22.35 -17.29 16.73
C SER A 173 20.91 -17.48 17.16
N GLY A 174 20.08 -17.95 16.26
CA GLY A 174 18.68 -18.25 16.57
C GLY A 174 17.74 -17.94 15.43
N LYS A 175 16.46 -17.86 15.78
CA LYS A 175 15.38 -17.55 14.83
C LYS A 175 14.69 -16.27 15.27
N ILE A 176 14.37 -15.43 14.29
CA ILE A 176 13.54 -14.24 14.45
C ILE A 176 12.29 -14.44 13.59
N VAL A 177 11.11 -14.21 14.15
CA VAL A 177 9.85 -14.20 13.42
C VAL A 177 9.37 -12.76 13.31
N ILE A 178 9.14 -12.31 12.09
CA ILE A 178 8.68 -10.95 11.77
C ILE A 178 7.34 -11.04 11.07
N ALA A 179 6.35 -10.26 11.47
CA ALA A 179 5.04 -10.26 10.85
C ALA A 179 4.49 -8.84 10.66
N GLY A 180 3.68 -8.63 9.63
CA GLY A 180 2.95 -7.36 9.48
C GLY A 180 2.92 -6.79 8.08
N SER A 181 2.88 -5.49 8.01
CA SER A 181 2.56 -4.67 6.83
C SER A 181 3.17 -5.14 5.51
N SER A 182 2.31 -5.40 4.53
CA SER A 182 2.72 -5.72 3.16
C SER A 182 3.50 -4.58 2.46
N SER A 183 3.33 -3.33 2.92
CA SER A 183 4.10 -2.19 2.40
C SER A 183 5.52 -2.13 2.96
N VAL A 184 5.74 -2.64 4.19
CA VAL A 184 7.08 -2.70 4.83
C VAL A 184 7.85 -3.95 4.37
N THR A 185 7.14 -5.00 3.98
CA THR A 185 7.74 -6.29 3.57
C THR A 185 8.89 -6.15 2.56
N PRO A 186 8.79 -5.34 1.47
CA PRO A 186 9.87 -5.26 0.49
C PRO A 186 11.21 -4.74 1.05
N VAL A 187 11.20 -3.73 1.91
CA VAL A 187 12.43 -3.24 2.55
C VAL A 187 12.93 -4.22 3.61
N MET A 188 12.02 -4.85 4.36
CA MET A 188 12.40 -5.84 5.37
C MET A 188 13.03 -7.10 4.75
N GLU A 189 12.59 -7.54 3.57
CA GLU A 189 13.25 -8.64 2.83
C GLU A 189 14.70 -8.27 2.46
N LYS A 190 14.95 -7.06 2.00
CA LYS A 190 16.30 -6.59 1.68
C LYS A 190 17.19 -6.48 2.92
N LEU A 191 16.65 -5.96 4.02
CA LEU A 191 17.35 -5.88 5.30
C LEU A 191 17.68 -7.28 5.83
N LYS A 192 16.73 -8.20 5.82
CA LYS A 192 16.93 -9.62 6.17
C LYS A 192 18.02 -10.26 5.31
N GLU A 193 17.96 -10.07 3.99
CA GLU A 193 18.97 -10.63 3.09
C GLU A 193 20.37 -10.08 3.38
N ALA A 194 20.50 -8.78 3.58
CA ALA A 194 21.79 -8.16 3.91
C ALA A 194 22.33 -8.65 5.25
N TYR A 195 21.50 -8.69 6.29
CA TYR A 195 21.86 -9.15 7.62
C TYR A 195 22.28 -10.63 7.67
N THR A 196 21.51 -11.52 7.02
CA THR A 196 21.80 -12.97 7.05
C THR A 196 23.05 -13.36 6.26
N LYS A 197 23.49 -12.53 5.29
CA LYS A 197 24.81 -12.67 4.65
C LYS A 197 25.97 -12.47 5.63
N ILE A 198 25.79 -11.61 6.64
CA ILE A 198 26.79 -11.32 7.68
C ILE A 198 26.66 -12.33 8.82
N ASN A 199 25.43 -12.58 9.28
CA ASN A 199 25.09 -13.42 10.45
C ASN A 199 24.47 -14.76 10.01
N THR A 200 25.31 -15.66 9.50
CA THR A 200 24.88 -16.93 8.90
C THR A 200 24.26 -17.94 9.87
N ASN A 201 24.37 -17.69 11.18
CA ASN A 201 23.78 -18.53 12.23
C ASN A 201 22.37 -18.06 12.66
N VAL A 202 21.84 -17.02 11.99
CA VAL A 202 20.52 -16.47 12.25
C VAL A 202 19.58 -16.84 11.12
N THR A 203 18.35 -17.24 11.49
CA THR A 203 17.26 -17.47 10.54
C THR A 203 16.17 -16.44 10.79
N ILE A 204 15.72 -15.76 9.74
CA ILE A 204 14.60 -14.80 9.83
C ILE A 204 13.43 -15.31 8.99
N GLU A 205 12.30 -15.54 9.67
CA GLU A 205 11.03 -15.83 9.03
C GLU A 205 10.22 -14.55 8.91
N LEU A 206 9.78 -14.21 7.70
CA LEU A 206 9.01 -13.01 7.42
C LEU A 206 7.61 -13.40 6.93
N GLN A 207 6.58 -12.91 7.63
CA GLN A 207 5.17 -13.19 7.37
C GLN A 207 4.47 -11.89 6.96
N GLN A 208 4.08 -11.81 5.69
CA GLN A 208 3.35 -10.66 5.18
C GLN A 208 1.87 -10.75 5.56
N ASN A 209 1.35 -9.69 6.19
CA ASN A 209 -0.07 -9.47 6.42
C ASN A 209 -0.35 -7.94 6.48
N ASP A 210 -1.28 -7.48 7.31
CA ASP A 210 -1.52 -6.06 7.55
C ASP A 210 -0.83 -5.57 8.84
N SER A 211 -0.79 -4.23 9.03
CA SER A 211 -0.10 -3.62 10.19
C SER A 211 -0.75 -4.00 11.52
N THR A 212 -2.07 -4.04 11.59
CA THR A 212 -2.78 -4.36 12.85
C THR A 212 -2.56 -5.81 13.25
N THR A 213 -2.60 -6.73 12.28
CA THR A 213 -2.27 -8.15 12.51
C THR A 213 -0.83 -8.32 12.98
N GLY A 214 0.12 -7.58 12.38
CA GLY A 214 1.53 -7.59 12.82
C GLY A 214 1.69 -7.14 14.27
N MET A 215 1.07 -6.03 14.66
CA MET A 215 1.14 -5.52 16.03
C MET A 215 0.49 -6.49 17.03
N ASN A 216 -0.67 -7.04 16.71
CA ASN A 216 -1.33 -8.05 17.55
C ASN A 216 -0.47 -9.31 17.71
N SER A 217 0.22 -9.75 16.67
CA SER A 217 1.12 -10.91 16.73
C SER A 217 2.27 -10.72 17.72
N VAL A 218 2.80 -9.49 17.88
CA VAL A 218 3.80 -9.19 18.92
C VAL A 218 3.17 -9.18 20.31
N ILE A 219 1.99 -8.56 20.45
CA ILE A 219 1.26 -8.52 21.75
C ILE A 219 0.98 -9.94 22.26
N GLU A 220 0.60 -10.83 21.34
CA GLU A 220 0.30 -12.25 21.65
C GLU A 220 1.56 -13.13 21.77
N GLY A 221 2.77 -12.59 21.48
CA GLY A 221 4.02 -13.33 21.52
C GLY A 221 4.18 -14.36 20.39
N VAL A 222 3.46 -14.20 19.29
CA VAL A 222 3.51 -15.06 18.09
C VAL A 222 4.69 -14.70 17.19
N CYS A 223 5.10 -13.43 17.18
CA CYS A 223 6.29 -12.96 16.47
C CYS A 223 7.16 -12.05 17.37
N ASP A 224 8.42 -11.89 16.99
CA ASP A 224 9.40 -11.10 17.73
C ASP A 224 9.35 -9.62 17.34
N ILE A 225 9.06 -9.35 16.04
CA ILE A 225 8.99 -8.00 15.47
C ILE A 225 7.69 -7.87 14.67
N GLY A 226 6.92 -6.84 14.97
CA GLY A 226 5.78 -6.41 14.17
C GLY A 226 6.17 -5.30 13.18
N MET A 227 5.56 -5.26 12.01
CA MET A 227 5.77 -4.22 11.01
C MET A 227 4.51 -3.40 10.79
N ALA A 228 4.61 -2.06 10.85
CA ALA A 228 3.51 -1.16 10.56
C ALA A 228 3.92 -0.06 9.58
N SER A 229 3.03 0.28 8.65
CA SER A 229 3.18 1.40 7.71
C SER A 229 2.33 2.61 8.14
N ARG A 230 2.33 2.88 9.41
CA ARG A 230 1.68 3.99 10.13
C ARG A 230 2.29 4.15 11.50
N GLU A 231 1.95 5.22 12.19
CA GLU A 231 2.19 5.30 13.63
C GLU A 231 1.44 4.19 14.38
N LEU A 232 1.98 3.77 15.53
CA LEU A 232 1.27 2.82 16.38
C LEU A 232 0.04 3.50 17.00
N LYS A 233 -1.02 2.71 17.18
CA LYS A 233 -2.23 3.17 17.88
C LYS A 233 -1.96 3.26 19.38
N ASP A 234 -2.68 4.17 20.07
CA ASP A 234 -2.58 4.30 21.53
C ASP A 234 -2.81 2.96 22.25
N SER A 235 -3.75 2.14 21.77
CA SER A 235 -4.02 0.82 22.32
C SER A 235 -2.85 -0.17 22.16
N GLU A 236 -2.04 -0.03 21.10
CA GLU A 236 -0.85 -0.85 20.85
C GLU A 236 0.30 -0.41 21.79
N LEU A 237 0.45 0.89 22.01
CA LEU A 237 1.41 1.45 22.97
C LEU A 237 1.02 1.09 24.42
N GLU A 238 -0.26 1.19 24.78
CA GLU A 238 -0.80 0.81 26.09
C GLU A 238 -0.64 -0.70 26.34
N ALA A 239 -0.69 -1.53 25.29
CA ALA A 239 -0.38 -2.96 25.37
C ALA A 239 1.11 -3.25 25.59
N GLY A 240 1.96 -2.23 25.57
CA GLY A 240 3.39 -2.31 25.90
C GLY A 240 4.31 -2.56 24.72
N LEU A 241 3.84 -2.29 23.49
CA LEU A 241 4.71 -2.30 22.31
C LEU A 241 5.66 -1.10 22.33
N GLU A 242 6.90 -1.35 21.94
CA GLU A 242 7.97 -0.35 21.80
C GLU A 242 8.21 -0.10 20.31
N PRO A 243 7.77 1.06 19.76
CA PRO A 243 7.93 1.38 18.35
C PRO A 243 9.33 1.89 18.04
N MET A 244 9.77 1.63 16.81
CA MET A 244 10.98 2.22 16.23
C MET A 244 10.70 2.55 14.75
N VAL A 245 10.91 3.80 14.36
CA VAL A 245 10.84 4.23 12.96
C VAL A 245 12.09 3.79 12.23
N ILE A 246 11.96 2.95 11.23
CA ILE A 246 13.07 2.43 10.42
C ILE A 246 13.25 3.14 9.09
N ALA A 247 12.21 3.78 8.59
CA ALA A 247 12.20 4.54 7.34
C ALA A 247 11.01 5.50 7.30
N MET A 248 11.09 6.54 6.43
CA MET A 248 9.89 7.23 5.93
C MET A 248 9.58 6.77 4.52
N ASP A 249 8.31 6.70 4.19
CA ASP A 249 7.81 6.29 2.88
C ASP A 249 6.68 7.20 2.40
N GLY A 250 6.65 7.46 1.09
CA GLY A 250 5.55 8.15 0.45
C GLY A 250 4.38 7.22 0.17
N ILE A 251 3.17 7.77 0.14
CA ILE A 251 2.00 7.08 -0.43
C ILE A 251 1.75 7.69 -1.81
N ALA A 252 1.97 6.92 -2.85
CA ALA A 252 1.62 7.31 -4.21
C ALA A 252 0.14 7.00 -4.46
N VAL A 253 -0.62 7.99 -4.91
CA VAL A 253 -1.94 7.78 -5.51
C VAL A 253 -1.71 7.24 -6.91
N ILE A 254 -2.28 6.09 -7.21
CA ILE A 254 -2.05 5.38 -8.47
C ILE A 254 -3.31 5.24 -9.28
N ILE A 255 -3.17 5.36 -10.58
CA ILE A 255 -4.22 5.17 -11.58
C ILE A 255 -3.71 4.26 -12.69
N ASN A 256 -4.63 3.72 -13.47
CA ASN A 256 -4.26 2.91 -14.63
C ASN A 256 -3.40 3.73 -15.62
N LYS A 257 -2.49 3.08 -16.31
CA LYS A 257 -1.57 3.72 -17.28
C LYS A 257 -2.29 4.37 -18.46
N GLU A 258 -3.42 3.82 -18.86
CA GLU A 258 -4.26 4.32 -19.96
C GLU A 258 -5.19 5.47 -19.53
N ASN A 259 -5.30 5.76 -18.23
CA ASN A 259 -6.05 6.91 -17.74
C ASN A 259 -5.40 8.22 -18.25
N GLU A 260 -6.21 9.17 -18.71
CA GLU A 260 -5.70 10.43 -19.29
C GLU A 260 -5.23 11.45 -18.25
N LYS A 261 -5.58 11.24 -16.98
CA LYS A 261 -5.20 12.16 -15.89
C LYS A 261 -3.76 11.87 -15.42
N ASP A 262 -3.00 12.95 -15.17
CA ASP A 262 -1.64 12.87 -14.65
C ASP A 262 -1.48 13.60 -13.31
N SER A 263 -2.46 14.41 -12.92
CA SER A 263 -2.43 15.19 -11.68
C SER A 263 -3.83 15.25 -11.07
N LEU A 264 -3.89 15.17 -9.75
CA LEU A 264 -5.10 15.30 -8.95
C LEU A 264 -4.83 16.28 -7.80
N SER A 265 -5.84 17.06 -7.41
CA SER A 265 -5.73 17.80 -6.14
C SER A 265 -6.03 16.88 -4.95
N SER A 266 -5.55 17.23 -3.77
CA SER A 266 -5.87 16.51 -2.53
C SER A 266 -7.38 16.49 -2.28
N GLU A 267 -8.08 17.59 -2.61
CA GLU A 267 -9.54 17.70 -2.52
C GLU A 267 -10.23 16.74 -3.50
N THR A 268 -9.73 16.62 -4.73
CA THR A 268 -10.28 15.68 -5.73
C THR A 268 -10.12 14.23 -5.26
N VAL A 269 -8.97 13.87 -4.71
CA VAL A 269 -8.74 12.52 -4.15
C VAL A 269 -9.74 12.25 -3.01
N LYS A 270 -9.91 13.20 -2.09
CA LYS A 270 -10.93 13.09 -1.03
C LYS A 270 -12.32 12.90 -1.62
N ALA A 271 -12.73 13.76 -2.55
CA ALA A 271 -14.07 13.74 -3.15
C ALA A 271 -14.36 12.40 -3.87
N ILE A 272 -13.36 11.82 -4.55
CA ILE A 272 -13.48 10.50 -5.17
C ILE A 272 -13.70 9.42 -4.10
N TYR A 273 -12.86 9.39 -3.06
CA TYR A 273 -12.94 8.36 -2.02
C TYR A 273 -14.18 8.48 -1.13
N THR A 274 -14.77 9.67 -1.01
CA THR A 274 -16.03 9.90 -0.28
C THR A 274 -17.27 9.81 -1.17
N GLY A 275 -17.11 9.58 -2.49
CA GLY A 275 -18.21 9.40 -3.43
C GLY A 275 -18.88 10.69 -3.90
N GLU A 276 -18.26 11.85 -3.64
CA GLU A 276 -18.75 13.15 -4.15
C GLU A 276 -18.42 13.33 -5.64
N VAL A 277 -17.32 12.70 -6.12
CA VAL A 277 -16.92 12.62 -7.53
C VAL A 277 -16.88 11.16 -7.91
N THR A 278 -17.67 10.78 -8.93
CA THR A 278 -17.85 9.38 -9.33
C THR A 278 -17.49 9.12 -10.79
N ASP A 279 -17.12 10.15 -11.53
CA ASP A 279 -16.81 10.04 -12.96
C ASP A 279 -15.54 10.83 -13.30
N TRP A 280 -14.66 10.23 -14.12
CA TRP A 280 -13.41 10.88 -14.55
C TRP A 280 -13.63 12.15 -15.38
N THR A 281 -14.81 12.33 -15.97
CA THR A 281 -15.16 13.57 -16.70
C THR A 281 -15.42 14.75 -15.77
N GLU A 282 -15.68 14.52 -14.49
CA GLU A 282 -15.86 15.55 -13.46
C GLU A 282 -14.52 16.02 -12.86
N VAL A 283 -13.45 15.28 -13.12
CA VAL A 283 -12.10 15.58 -12.63
C VAL A 283 -11.43 16.58 -13.58
N GLU A 284 -11.00 17.74 -13.05
CA GLU A 284 -10.30 18.79 -13.81
C GLU A 284 -8.82 18.46 -14.08
#